data_e6a0e96c14712825207dc34d4a4d47e8
#
_entry.id   e6a0e96c14712825207dc34d4a4d47e8
#
_cell.length_a   1.000
_cell.length_b   1.000
_cell.length_c   1.000
_cell.angle_alpha   90.00
_cell.angle_beta   90.00
_cell.angle_gamma   90.00
#
_symmetry.space_group_name_H-M   'P 1'
#
loop_
_entity.id
_entity.type
_entity.pdbx_description
1 polymer ?
#
loop_
_entity_poly.entity_id
_entity_poly.type
_entity_poly.pdbx_seq_one_letter_code
_entity_poly.pdbx_strand_id
1 'polypeptide(L)'
;PQGRFTNTFIGYIGEDEGTNLELTYNWDQAEEYTKGNAWGHLALKVPDVYAASAYLKKQGVEFTKEPSPMKNGTRILAFIKDPDGYVIELNEQKDVYDESN
;
A
#
# COMPACT_ATOMS: atom_id res chain seq x y z
N PRO A 1 15.49 14.94 -20.26
CA PRO A 1 16.15 15.04 -18.98
C PRO A 1 17.33 14.08 -18.88
N GLN A 2 18.27 14.47 -18.11
CA GLN A 2 19.49 13.69 -18.00
C GLN A 2 19.26 12.32 -17.40
N GLY A 3 18.39 12.22 -16.41
CA GLY A 3 18.21 10.96 -15.71
C GLY A 3 17.36 9.95 -16.45
N ARG A 4 16.54 10.41 -17.38
CA ARG A 4 15.62 9.58 -18.12
C ARG A 4 14.71 8.77 -17.20
N PHE A 5 14.19 9.44 -16.20
CA PHE A 5 13.21 8.84 -15.29
C PHE A 5 12.29 9.94 -14.77
N THR A 6 11.18 9.50 -14.22
CA THR A 6 10.19 10.39 -13.61
C THR A 6 9.88 9.85 -12.23
N ASN A 7 9.92 10.72 -11.24
CA ASN A 7 9.53 10.36 -9.88
C ASN A 7 8.20 10.98 -9.53
N THR A 8 7.38 10.23 -8.82
CA THR A 8 6.10 10.70 -8.33
C THR A 8 6.03 10.38 -6.83
N PHE A 9 5.64 11.37 -6.05
CA PHE A 9 5.53 11.21 -4.61
C PHE A 9 4.06 11.13 -4.22
N ILE A 10 3.71 10.10 -3.44
CA ILE A 10 2.34 9.86 -3.00
C ILE A 10 2.32 9.86 -1.48
N GLY A 11 1.42 10.63 -0.90
CA GLY A 11 1.30 10.70 0.54
C GLY A 11 0.07 11.45 0.95
N TYR A 12 -0.14 11.51 2.26
CA TYR A 12 -1.32 12.18 2.79
C TYR A 12 -1.07 13.66 3.10
N ILE A 13 0.19 14.02 3.31
CA ILE A 13 0.57 15.41 3.56
C ILE A 13 1.86 15.66 2.77
N GLY A 14 2.33 16.91 2.79
CA GLY A 14 3.52 17.25 2.04
C GLY A 14 4.72 16.43 2.48
N GLU A 15 5.68 16.29 1.57
CA GLU A 15 6.81 15.42 1.85
C GLU A 15 7.69 15.93 2.96
N ASP A 16 7.59 17.21 3.30
CA ASP A 16 8.34 17.76 4.42
C ASP A 16 7.60 17.63 5.74
N GLU A 17 6.39 17.09 5.73
CA GLU A 17 5.57 16.98 6.92
C GLU A 17 5.15 15.56 7.23
N GLY A 18 5.51 14.61 6.42
CA GLY A 18 5.12 13.24 6.64
C GLY A 18 5.83 12.29 5.73
N THR A 19 5.43 11.04 5.79
CA THR A 19 6.04 10.00 4.99
C THR A 19 5.35 9.91 3.65
N ASN A 20 6.13 9.86 2.60
CA ASN A 20 5.62 9.72 1.24
C ASN A 20 6.22 8.50 0.58
N LEU A 21 5.50 7.97 -0.37
CA LEU A 21 5.99 6.90 -1.24
C LEU A 21 6.47 7.54 -2.52
N GLU A 22 7.70 7.24 -2.89
CA GLU A 22 8.25 7.76 -4.13
C GLU A 22 8.18 6.66 -5.18
N LEU A 23 7.51 6.95 -6.29
CA LEU A 23 7.43 6.03 -7.40
C LEU A 23 8.31 6.53 -8.52
N THR A 24 9.16 5.66 -9.05
CA THR A 24 10.08 6.02 -10.11
C THR A 24 9.70 5.28 -11.39
N TYR A 25 9.48 6.04 -12.44
CA TYR A 25 9.25 5.48 -13.77
C TYR A 25 10.53 5.68 -14.58
N ASN A 26 11.15 4.58 -14.98
CA ASN A 26 12.37 4.64 -15.81
C ASN A 26 11.96 4.56 -17.27
N TRP A 27 12.30 5.60 -18.03
CA TRP A 27 11.76 5.78 -19.38
C TRP A 27 12.14 4.66 -20.34
N ASP A 28 13.33 4.10 -20.18
CA ASP A 28 13.81 3.13 -21.15
C ASP A 28 13.65 1.70 -20.69
N GLN A 29 12.98 1.48 -19.57
CA GLN A 29 12.79 0.15 -19.03
C GLN A 29 11.64 -0.53 -19.78
N ALA A 30 11.94 -1.52 -20.58
CA ALA A 30 10.93 -2.19 -21.40
C ALA A 30 10.34 -3.41 -20.71
N GLU A 31 11.07 -4.03 -19.80
CA GLU A 31 10.64 -5.26 -19.17
C GLU A 31 10.26 -5.02 -17.74
N GLU A 32 9.39 -5.87 -17.22
CA GLU A 32 9.02 -5.77 -15.82
C GLU A 32 10.22 -6.05 -14.92
N TYR A 33 10.21 -5.38 -13.78
CA TYR A 33 11.23 -5.65 -12.77
C TYR A 33 10.92 -6.95 -12.06
N THR A 34 11.96 -7.64 -11.62
CA THR A 34 11.76 -8.83 -10.80
C THR A 34 11.75 -8.41 -9.34
N LYS A 35 10.86 -9.03 -8.58
CA LYS A 35 10.77 -8.75 -7.15
C LYS A 35 11.77 -9.59 -6.34
N GLY A 36 12.31 -10.62 -6.96
CA GLY A 36 13.15 -11.56 -6.24
C GLY A 36 12.32 -12.28 -5.19
N ASN A 37 12.96 -12.66 -4.12
CA ASN A 37 12.27 -13.34 -3.03
C ASN A 37 12.32 -12.56 -1.73
N ALA A 38 12.61 -11.26 -1.80
CA ALA A 38 12.75 -10.44 -0.61
C ALA A 38 11.53 -9.58 -0.31
N TRP A 39 10.64 -9.41 -1.27
CA TRP A 39 9.48 -8.55 -1.06
C TRP A 39 8.48 -9.23 -0.15
N GLY A 40 8.06 -8.53 0.88
CA GLY A 40 6.93 -8.93 1.70
C GLY A 40 5.72 -8.12 1.30
N HIS A 41 5.50 -7.04 2.02
CA HIS A 41 4.41 -6.12 1.68
C HIS A 41 4.69 -4.76 2.28
N LEU A 42 4.01 -3.77 1.73
CA LEU A 42 3.95 -2.43 2.28
C LEU A 42 2.64 -2.34 3.05
N ALA A 43 2.63 -1.70 4.19
CA ALA A 43 1.42 -1.58 4.99
C ALA A 43 0.95 -0.13 5.01
N LEU A 44 -0.34 0.07 4.77
CA LEU A 44 -0.96 1.38 4.83
C LEU A 44 -2.07 1.35 5.87
N LYS A 45 -2.10 2.37 6.71
CA LYS A 45 -3.16 2.50 7.71
C LYS A 45 -4.27 3.35 7.15
N VAL A 46 -5.50 2.89 7.31
CA VAL A 46 -6.68 3.61 6.86
C VAL A 46 -7.66 3.69 8.02
N PRO A 47 -8.56 4.68 8.02
CA PRO A 47 -9.52 4.79 9.12
C PRO A 47 -10.49 3.62 9.21
N ASP A 48 -10.86 3.04 8.07
CA ASP A 48 -11.88 1.98 8.03
C ASP A 48 -11.54 1.06 6.87
N VAL A 49 -11.06 -0.13 7.20
CA VAL A 49 -10.61 -1.07 6.17
C VAL A 49 -11.78 -1.53 5.29
N TYR A 50 -12.96 -1.73 5.89
CA TYR A 50 -14.10 -2.17 5.09
C TYR A 50 -14.51 -1.11 4.08
N ALA A 51 -14.55 0.16 4.49
CA ALA A 51 -14.91 1.22 3.58
C ALA A 51 -13.87 1.42 2.50
N ALA A 52 -12.60 1.40 2.87
CA ALA A 52 -11.52 1.55 1.90
C ALA A 52 -11.54 0.41 0.90
N SER A 53 -11.79 -0.82 1.39
CA SER A 53 -11.82 -1.98 0.50
C SER A 53 -12.97 -1.91 -0.48
N ALA A 54 -14.14 -1.47 -0.01
CA ALA A 54 -15.28 -1.33 -0.92
C ALA A 54 -14.99 -0.34 -2.03
N TYR A 55 -14.35 0.78 -1.68
CA TYR A 55 -13.98 1.77 -2.68
C TYR A 55 -12.99 1.20 -3.68
N LEU A 56 -11.96 0.50 -3.17
CA LEU A 56 -10.93 -0.04 -4.05
C LEU A 56 -11.46 -1.14 -4.96
N LYS A 57 -12.41 -1.93 -4.48
CA LYS A 57 -13.02 -2.94 -5.33
C LYS A 57 -13.75 -2.30 -6.50
N LYS A 58 -14.40 -1.17 -6.27
CA LYS A 58 -15.05 -0.46 -7.37
C LYS A 58 -14.06 0.04 -8.38
N GLN A 59 -12.84 0.30 -7.96
CA GLN A 59 -11.77 0.75 -8.85
C GLN A 59 -11.07 -0.40 -9.55
N GLY A 60 -11.47 -1.64 -9.28
CA GLY A 60 -10.88 -2.78 -9.96
C GLY A 60 -9.63 -3.33 -9.32
N VAL A 61 -9.37 -2.99 -8.07
CA VAL A 61 -8.17 -3.45 -7.39
C VAL A 61 -8.32 -4.92 -7.01
N GLU A 62 -7.26 -5.69 -7.22
CA GLU A 62 -7.25 -7.11 -6.90
C GLU A 62 -6.98 -7.31 -5.40
N PHE A 63 -7.77 -8.15 -4.75
CA PHE A 63 -7.59 -8.50 -3.34
C PHE A 63 -7.09 -9.92 -3.23
N THR A 64 -6.06 -10.12 -2.42
CA THR A 64 -5.60 -11.46 -2.09
C THR A 64 -6.15 -11.90 -0.75
N LYS A 65 -6.60 -10.96 0.07
CA LYS A 65 -7.31 -11.28 1.31
C LYS A 65 -8.37 -10.22 1.52
N GLU A 66 -9.62 -10.67 1.59
CA GLU A 66 -10.74 -9.77 1.86
C GLU A 66 -10.64 -9.22 3.28
N PRO A 67 -11.22 -8.04 3.54
CA PRO A 67 -11.15 -7.47 4.87
C PRO A 67 -11.79 -8.40 5.90
N SER A 68 -11.05 -8.65 6.96
CA SER A 68 -11.53 -9.49 8.04
C SER A 68 -10.62 -9.29 9.24
N PRO A 69 -11.08 -9.67 10.44
CA PRO A 69 -10.21 -9.54 11.61
C PRO A 69 -9.00 -10.45 11.50
N MET A 70 -7.91 -10.01 12.11
CA MET A 70 -6.75 -10.86 12.24
C MET A 70 -7.12 -12.11 13.04
N LYS A 71 -6.44 -13.21 12.71
CA LYS A 71 -6.57 -14.40 13.51
C LYS A 71 -6.15 -14.08 14.94
N ASN A 72 -6.98 -14.43 15.89
CA ASN A 72 -6.71 -14.23 17.32
C ASN A 72 -6.60 -12.75 17.69
N GLY A 73 -7.26 -11.86 16.92
CA GLY A 73 -7.24 -10.45 17.21
C GLY A 73 -8.49 -9.76 16.72
N THR A 74 -8.52 -8.46 16.94
CA THR A 74 -9.65 -7.64 16.52
C THR A 74 -9.30 -6.65 15.42
N ARG A 75 -8.03 -6.51 15.11
CA ARG A 75 -7.61 -5.58 14.07
C ARG A 75 -8.04 -6.12 12.71
N ILE A 76 -8.65 -5.25 11.91
CA ILE A 76 -9.11 -5.62 10.59
C ILE A 76 -7.98 -5.43 9.59
N LEU A 77 -7.77 -6.43 8.75
CA LEU A 77 -6.74 -6.39 7.72
C LEU A 77 -7.34 -6.76 6.37
N ALA A 78 -6.72 -6.26 5.31
CA ALA A 78 -6.96 -6.72 3.96
C ALA A 78 -5.64 -6.67 3.22
N PHE A 79 -5.48 -7.51 2.20
CA PHE A 79 -4.32 -7.46 1.34
C PHE A 79 -4.76 -7.26 -0.08
N ILE A 80 -4.10 -6.34 -0.76
CA ILE A 80 -4.36 -6.03 -2.16
C ILE A 80 -3.07 -6.13 -2.93
N LYS A 81 -3.17 -6.05 -4.25
CA LYS A 81 -2.00 -5.97 -5.12
C LYS A 81 -2.06 -4.69 -5.92
N ASP A 82 -0.90 -4.06 -6.09
CA ASP A 82 -0.83 -2.93 -7.00
C ASP A 82 -0.79 -3.45 -8.44
N PRO A 83 -0.80 -2.57 -9.45
CA PRO A 83 -0.83 -3.03 -10.84
C PRO A 83 0.37 -3.88 -11.24
N ASP A 84 1.47 -3.77 -10.51
CA ASP A 84 2.67 -4.55 -10.80
C ASP A 84 2.75 -5.80 -9.96
N GLY A 85 1.73 -6.10 -9.17
CA GLY A 85 1.68 -7.31 -8.39
C GLY A 85 2.32 -7.23 -7.02
N TYR A 86 2.71 -6.04 -6.57
CA TYR A 86 3.27 -5.89 -5.23
C TYR A 86 2.14 -5.91 -4.21
N VAL A 87 2.36 -6.66 -3.14
CA VAL A 87 1.34 -6.83 -2.10
C VAL A 87 1.35 -5.64 -1.17
N ILE A 88 0.16 -5.15 -0.84
CA ILE A 88 -0.04 -4.04 0.08
C ILE A 88 -1.05 -4.46 1.12
N GLU A 89 -0.71 -4.24 2.38
CA GLU A 89 -1.60 -4.52 3.48
C GLU A 89 -2.36 -3.25 3.84
N LEU A 90 -3.67 -3.37 4.04
CA LEU A 90 -4.47 -2.30 4.59
C LEU A 90 -4.84 -2.68 6.01
N ASN A 91 -4.60 -1.78 6.96
CA ASN A 91 -5.05 -2.03 8.31
C ASN A 91 -5.61 -0.75 8.89
N GLU A 92 -6.33 -0.88 10.01
CA GLU A 92 -7.03 0.26 10.55
C GLU A 92 -6.11 1.11 11.36
N GLN A 93 -6.26 2.42 11.17
CA GLN A 93 -5.50 3.38 11.93
C GLN A 93 -6.04 3.44 13.34
N LYS A 94 -5.12 3.36 14.29
CA LYS A 94 -5.48 3.53 15.70
C LYS A 94 -4.51 4.53 16.29
N ASP A 95 -4.89 5.08 17.43
CA ASP A 95 -3.95 5.89 18.16
C ASP A 95 -2.72 5.07 18.44
N VAL A 96 -1.58 5.71 18.32
CA VAL A 96 -0.33 5.02 18.58
C VAL A 96 -0.33 4.36 19.94
N TYR A 97 -0.99 4.99 20.86
CA TYR A 97 -0.93 4.49 22.23
C TYR A 97 -1.89 3.36 22.49
N ASP A 98 -2.78 3.12 21.58
CA ASP A 98 -3.64 1.94 21.67
C ASP A 98 -2.85 0.68 21.50
N GLU A 99 -1.69 0.79 20.93
CA GLU A 99 -0.91 -0.40 20.71
C GLU A 99 -0.32 -0.95 21.94
N SER A 100 -0.40 -0.23 22.99
CA SER A 100 -0.05 -0.78 24.29
C SER A 100 -1.00 -1.91 24.66
N ASN A 101 -2.07 -1.97 24.00
CA ASN A 101 -3.08 -3.01 24.23
C ASN A 101 -2.59 -4.38 23.82
#